data_6b9276cc88e7a297bb8d8d3ea9cbe45b
#
_entry.id   6b9276cc88e7a297bb8d8d3ea9cbe45b
#
_cell.length_a   1.000
_cell.length_b   1.000
_cell.length_c   1.000
_cell.angle_alpha   90.00
_cell.angle_beta   90.00
_cell.angle_gamma   90.00
#
_symmetry.space_group_name_H-M   'P 1'
#
loop_
_entity.id
_entity.type
_entity.pdbx_description
1 polymer ?
#
loop_
_entity_poly.entity_id
_entity_poly.type
_entity_poly.pdbx_seq_one_letter_code
_entity_poly.pdbx_strand_id
1 'polypeptide(L)'
;DANKINLDQFLLWYSQAGTPTLKISDSYNAATQEYQLNIEQHTPATPDMANKAAMLIPLELGLIATDGKELEFDLIEGEFVKPETNYVLLINQTQNIFKFKVNQQPTPSLLRNFSAPVIVDYPYTQTQLLNLAANDSNSFNRWEAIQTVYKQVIARLYASADEQAEYVPNELIAAISVTLRDENLDPSMRSLIATTPSFAELALQFKPVNVVKLSQAINYLRQRLSDALEDDFLALYQHHQTKHYDFNDAGKRALKNTAL
;
A
#
# COMPACT_ATOMS: atom_id res chain seq x y z
N ASP A 1 16.53 -28.62 19.76
CA ASP A 1 15.44 -27.99 19.05
C ASP A 1 14.18 -28.83 19.12
N ALA A 2 13.20 -28.40 19.95
CA ALA A 2 11.95 -29.13 20.19
C ALA A 2 11.13 -29.33 18.88
N ASN A 3 11.23 -28.40 17.92
CA ASN A 3 10.43 -28.41 16.69
C ASN A 3 11.21 -28.80 15.43
N LYS A 4 12.51 -29.11 15.52
CA LYS A 4 13.40 -29.44 14.39
C LYS A 4 13.40 -28.38 13.25
N ILE A 5 13.13 -27.10 13.58
CA ILE A 5 13.14 -25.98 12.65
C ILE A 5 14.46 -25.26 12.78
N ASN A 6 15.17 -25.02 11.67
CA ASN A 6 16.34 -24.16 11.66
C ASN A 6 15.90 -22.69 11.69
N LEU A 7 16.31 -21.96 12.72
CA LEU A 7 16.01 -20.56 12.91
C LEU A 7 17.19 -19.62 12.63
N ASP A 8 18.34 -20.13 12.17
CA ASP A 8 19.57 -19.36 12.03
C ASP A 8 19.36 -18.11 11.17
N GLN A 9 18.67 -18.25 10.04
CA GLN A 9 18.38 -17.13 9.15
C GLN A 9 17.36 -16.15 9.73
N PHE A 10 16.36 -16.65 10.47
CA PHE A 10 15.41 -15.80 11.19
C PHE A 10 16.10 -14.98 12.29
N LEU A 11 17.10 -15.55 12.98
CA LEU A 11 17.84 -14.85 14.02
C LEU A 11 18.66 -13.65 13.51
N LEU A 12 18.86 -13.53 12.19
CA LEU A 12 19.50 -12.35 11.59
C LEU A 12 18.70 -11.06 11.84
N TRP A 13 17.39 -11.14 12.05
CA TRP A 13 16.56 -9.99 12.43
C TRP A 13 16.97 -9.35 13.75
N TYR A 14 17.61 -10.11 14.64
CA TYR A 14 18.11 -9.62 15.94
C TYR A 14 19.57 -9.17 15.89
N SER A 15 20.33 -9.62 14.89
CA SER A 15 21.78 -9.37 14.81
C SER A 15 22.17 -8.40 13.70
N GLN A 16 21.31 -8.13 12.70
CA GLN A 16 21.56 -7.19 11.63
C GLN A 16 20.69 -5.94 11.78
N ALA A 17 21.31 -4.77 11.97
CA ALA A 17 20.61 -3.49 11.97
C ALA A 17 20.29 -3.02 10.54
N GLY A 18 19.29 -2.16 10.39
CA GLY A 18 18.83 -1.61 9.11
C GLY A 18 17.54 -2.26 8.62
N THR A 19 16.77 -1.52 7.84
CA THR A 19 15.51 -2.01 7.25
C THR A 19 15.80 -2.60 5.87
N PRO A 20 15.45 -3.88 5.62
CA PRO A 20 15.59 -4.47 4.30
C PRO A 20 14.70 -3.79 3.27
N THR A 21 15.19 -3.65 2.06
CA THR A 21 14.42 -3.24 0.88
C THR A 21 14.26 -4.44 -0.04
N LEU A 22 13.04 -4.70 -0.48
CA LEU A 22 12.71 -5.67 -1.51
C LEU A 22 12.47 -4.93 -2.81
N LYS A 23 13.45 -5.01 -3.73
CA LYS A 23 13.29 -4.51 -5.09
C LYS A 23 12.61 -5.59 -5.92
N ILE A 24 11.42 -5.28 -6.43
CA ILE A 24 10.55 -6.26 -7.09
C ILE A 24 10.29 -5.82 -8.52
N SER A 25 10.39 -6.77 -9.44
CA SER A 25 9.95 -6.63 -10.83
C SER A 25 9.14 -7.83 -11.24
N ASP A 26 8.28 -7.66 -12.24
CA ASP A 26 7.41 -8.72 -12.71
C ASP A 26 7.39 -8.84 -14.24
N SER A 27 6.86 -9.97 -14.70
CA SER A 27 6.52 -10.19 -16.09
C SER A 27 5.36 -11.17 -16.22
N TYR A 28 4.57 -11.03 -17.30
CA TYR A 28 3.46 -11.92 -17.61
C TYR A 28 3.56 -12.45 -19.04
N ASN A 29 3.47 -13.75 -19.21
CA ASN A 29 3.41 -14.42 -20.51
C ASN A 29 1.98 -14.92 -20.75
N ALA A 30 1.25 -14.24 -21.63
CA ALA A 30 -0.14 -14.56 -21.92
C ALA A 30 -0.30 -15.94 -22.63
N ALA A 31 0.70 -16.39 -23.41
CA ALA A 31 0.64 -17.66 -24.11
C ALA A 31 0.76 -18.86 -23.16
N THR A 32 1.59 -18.74 -22.14
CA THR A 32 1.77 -19.79 -21.11
C THR A 32 0.92 -19.52 -19.87
N GLN A 33 0.27 -18.34 -19.75
CA GLN A 33 -0.44 -17.88 -18.54
C GLN A 33 0.46 -17.94 -17.29
N GLU A 34 1.72 -17.55 -17.46
CA GLU A 34 2.73 -17.56 -16.40
C GLU A 34 3.05 -16.15 -15.99
N TYR A 35 2.90 -15.86 -14.70
CA TYR A 35 3.30 -14.61 -14.06
C TYR A 35 4.54 -14.87 -13.22
N GLN A 36 5.56 -14.06 -13.37
CA GLN A 36 6.82 -14.18 -12.65
C GLN A 36 7.10 -12.93 -11.84
N LEU A 37 7.49 -13.12 -10.58
CA LEU A 37 8.06 -12.10 -9.71
C LEU A 37 9.56 -12.37 -9.52
N ASN A 38 10.39 -11.35 -9.75
CA ASN A 38 11.80 -11.35 -9.39
C ASN A 38 11.96 -10.40 -8.20
N ILE A 39 12.51 -10.91 -7.11
CA ILE A 39 12.65 -10.19 -5.84
C ILE A 39 14.11 -10.20 -5.43
N GLU A 40 14.71 -9.00 -5.32
CA GLU A 40 16.04 -8.78 -4.78
C GLU A 40 15.92 -8.13 -3.41
N GLN A 41 16.49 -8.76 -2.36
CA GLN A 41 16.57 -8.17 -1.05
C GLN A 41 17.93 -7.50 -0.82
N HIS A 42 17.88 -6.31 -0.24
CA HIS A 42 19.06 -5.55 0.14
C HIS A 42 18.84 -4.91 1.52
N THR A 43 19.78 -5.16 2.45
CA THR A 43 19.83 -4.44 3.73
C THR A 43 21.01 -3.49 3.71
N PRO A 44 20.82 -2.17 3.96
CA PRO A 44 21.88 -1.20 3.87
C PRO A 44 22.99 -1.47 4.90
N ALA A 45 24.23 -1.17 4.51
CA ALA A 45 25.37 -1.24 5.42
C ALA A 45 25.20 -0.29 6.60
N THR A 46 25.69 -0.71 7.77
CA THR A 46 25.78 0.11 8.98
C THR A 46 27.25 0.25 9.41
N PRO A 47 27.62 1.26 10.22
CA PRO A 47 29.03 1.48 10.63
C PRO A 47 29.68 0.26 11.26
N ASP A 48 28.90 -0.56 11.98
CA ASP A 48 29.35 -1.77 12.67
C ASP A 48 29.26 -3.04 11.80
N MET A 49 28.54 -2.99 10.65
CA MET A 49 28.35 -4.16 9.79
C MET A 49 28.20 -3.73 8.31
N ALA A 50 29.30 -3.78 7.58
CA ALA A 50 29.35 -3.40 6.16
C ALA A 50 28.64 -4.40 5.24
N ASN A 51 28.75 -5.70 5.55
CA ASN A 51 28.15 -6.78 4.76
C ASN A 51 26.98 -7.40 5.52
N LYS A 52 25.83 -7.46 4.87
CA LYS A 52 24.61 -8.04 5.43
C LYS A 52 24.29 -9.35 4.70
N ALA A 53 23.90 -10.36 5.46
CA ALA A 53 23.39 -11.60 4.90
C ALA A 53 21.90 -11.48 4.53
N ALA A 54 21.44 -12.30 3.59
CA ALA A 54 20.04 -12.40 3.25
C ALA A 54 19.24 -12.91 4.45
N MET A 55 18.18 -12.20 4.84
CA MET A 55 17.27 -12.57 5.91
C MET A 55 16.10 -13.41 5.39
N LEU A 56 15.47 -14.20 6.25
CA LEU A 56 14.20 -14.82 5.94
C LEU A 56 13.08 -13.78 6.09
N ILE A 57 12.47 -13.40 4.97
CA ILE A 57 11.41 -12.38 4.91
C ILE A 57 10.12 -13.02 4.41
N PRO A 58 9.06 -13.11 5.21
CA PRO A 58 7.75 -13.55 4.74
C PRO A 58 7.05 -12.41 3.99
N LEU A 59 6.72 -12.62 2.73
CA LEU A 59 5.97 -11.67 1.90
C LEU A 59 4.59 -12.24 1.57
N GLU A 60 3.56 -11.74 2.21
CA GLU A 60 2.18 -12.12 1.89
C GLU A 60 1.74 -11.45 0.59
N LEU A 61 1.19 -12.26 -0.33
CA LEU A 61 0.85 -11.87 -1.70
C LEU A 61 -0.61 -12.15 -2.02
N GLY A 62 -1.24 -11.19 -2.69
CA GLY A 62 -2.46 -11.37 -3.48
C GLY A 62 -2.26 -10.92 -4.92
N LEU A 63 -3.11 -11.36 -5.82
CA LEU A 63 -3.10 -10.95 -7.22
C LEU A 63 -4.48 -10.39 -7.58
N ILE A 64 -4.52 -9.15 -8.08
CA ILE A 64 -5.75 -8.44 -8.41
C ILE A 64 -5.85 -8.27 -9.93
N ALA A 65 -7.00 -8.61 -10.48
CA ALA A 65 -7.30 -8.40 -11.90
C ALA A 65 -7.50 -6.92 -12.23
N THR A 66 -7.45 -6.58 -13.50
CA THR A 66 -7.72 -5.21 -13.97
C THR A 66 -9.17 -4.75 -13.71
N ASP A 67 -10.12 -5.70 -13.57
CA ASP A 67 -11.51 -5.43 -13.20
C ASP A 67 -11.73 -5.38 -11.66
N GLY A 68 -10.66 -5.44 -10.88
CA GLY A 68 -10.66 -5.35 -9.42
C GLY A 68 -10.93 -6.67 -8.69
N LYS A 69 -11.17 -7.77 -9.39
CA LYS A 69 -11.39 -9.07 -8.74
C LYS A 69 -10.09 -9.69 -8.27
N GLU A 70 -10.14 -10.37 -7.15
CA GLU A 70 -9.04 -11.21 -6.70
C GLU A 70 -8.89 -12.42 -7.62
N LEU A 71 -7.65 -12.70 -8.02
CA LEU A 71 -7.34 -13.81 -8.91
C LEU A 71 -6.90 -15.02 -8.10
N GLU A 72 -7.45 -16.18 -8.43
CA GLU A 72 -6.90 -17.45 -8.00
C GLU A 72 -5.64 -17.75 -8.82
N PHE A 73 -4.63 -18.29 -8.17
CA PHE A 73 -3.37 -18.66 -8.80
C PHE A 73 -2.72 -19.83 -8.09
N ASP A 74 -1.89 -20.57 -8.84
CA ASP A 74 -1.07 -21.64 -8.30
C ASP A 74 0.41 -21.27 -8.40
N LEU A 75 1.17 -21.44 -7.32
CA LEU A 75 2.61 -21.26 -7.35
C LEU A 75 3.26 -22.48 -8.04
N ILE A 76 4.07 -22.21 -9.09
CA ILE A 76 4.78 -23.22 -9.88
C ILE A 76 6.23 -23.35 -9.41
N GLU A 77 6.87 -22.21 -9.04
CA GLU A 77 8.27 -22.14 -8.64
C GLU A 77 8.45 -21.17 -7.49
N GLY A 78 9.29 -21.49 -6.50
CA GLY A 78 9.61 -20.70 -5.33
C GLY A 78 9.20 -21.37 -4.02
N GLU A 79 9.72 -20.88 -2.91
CA GLU A 79 9.36 -21.34 -1.55
C GLU A 79 8.20 -20.52 -0.98
N PHE A 80 7.21 -21.20 -0.42
CA PHE A 80 6.04 -20.56 0.17
C PHE A 80 5.44 -21.35 1.31
N VAL A 81 4.65 -20.65 2.12
CA VAL A 81 3.69 -21.23 3.07
C VAL A 81 2.29 -20.77 2.64
N LYS A 82 1.32 -21.67 2.66
CA LYS A 82 -0.09 -21.33 2.40
C LYS A 82 -0.90 -21.55 3.66
N PRO A 83 -0.93 -20.56 4.58
CA PRO A 83 -1.93 -20.56 5.63
C PRO A 83 -3.29 -20.27 4.99
N GLU A 84 -4.31 -20.93 5.39
CA GLU A 84 -5.71 -21.03 4.96
C GLU A 84 -6.17 -20.25 3.70
N THR A 85 -5.80 -18.97 3.52
CA THR A 85 -6.35 -18.11 2.44
C THR A 85 -5.32 -17.42 1.55
N ASN A 86 -4.11 -17.14 2.02
CA ASN A 86 -3.12 -16.34 1.29
C ASN A 86 -1.81 -17.09 1.07
N TYR A 87 -1.09 -16.72 0.01
CA TYR A 87 0.28 -17.19 -0.18
C TYR A 87 1.25 -16.28 0.55
N VAL A 88 2.13 -16.87 1.36
CA VAL A 88 3.27 -16.20 1.98
C VAL A 88 4.54 -16.71 1.33
N LEU A 89 5.16 -15.89 0.49
CA LEU A 89 6.41 -16.18 -0.17
C LEU A 89 7.56 -16.09 0.84
N LEU A 90 8.47 -17.05 0.83
CA LEU A 90 9.64 -17.06 1.70
C LEU A 90 10.84 -16.52 0.93
N ILE A 91 11.20 -15.26 1.20
CA ILE A 91 12.35 -14.62 0.59
C ILE A 91 13.55 -14.88 1.48
N ASN A 92 14.39 -15.83 1.08
CA ASN A 92 15.51 -16.34 1.89
C ASN A 92 16.87 -16.23 1.19
N GLN A 93 16.89 -15.74 -0.05
CA GLN A 93 18.11 -15.47 -0.82
C GLN A 93 18.22 -13.99 -1.16
N THR A 94 19.41 -13.53 -1.57
CA THR A 94 19.58 -12.18 -2.11
C THR A 94 18.71 -11.93 -3.34
N GLN A 95 18.52 -12.98 -4.18
CA GLN A 95 17.62 -12.96 -5.32
C GLN A 95 16.71 -14.19 -5.25
N ASN A 96 15.41 -13.97 -5.43
CA ASN A 96 14.39 -15.01 -5.44
C ASN A 96 13.51 -14.82 -6.66
N ILE A 97 13.10 -15.95 -7.25
CA ILE A 97 12.17 -16.00 -8.38
C ILE A 97 10.96 -16.81 -7.94
N PHE A 98 9.77 -16.26 -8.20
CA PHE A 98 8.51 -16.95 -7.99
C PHE A 98 7.73 -16.94 -9.28
N LYS A 99 7.18 -18.11 -9.66
CA LYS A 99 6.35 -18.24 -10.86
C LYS A 99 4.97 -18.77 -10.49
N PHE A 100 3.97 -18.20 -11.11
CA PHE A 100 2.58 -18.48 -10.83
C PHE A 100 1.84 -18.79 -12.13
N LYS A 101 0.92 -19.74 -12.07
CA LYS A 101 -0.08 -19.94 -13.10
C LYS A 101 -1.27 -19.05 -12.80
N VAL A 102 -1.58 -18.12 -13.70
CA VAL A 102 -2.69 -17.19 -13.57
C VAL A 102 -3.28 -16.87 -14.95
N ASN A 103 -4.60 -16.78 -15.05
CA ASN A 103 -5.31 -16.69 -16.32
C ASN A 103 -5.22 -15.34 -17.04
N GLN A 104 -4.75 -14.29 -16.37
CA GLN A 104 -4.58 -12.94 -16.94
C GLN A 104 -3.45 -12.19 -16.21
N GLN A 105 -2.97 -11.11 -16.82
CA GLN A 105 -1.96 -10.25 -16.18
C GLN A 105 -2.51 -9.63 -14.91
N PRO A 106 -1.91 -9.88 -13.74
CA PRO A 106 -2.37 -9.32 -12.48
C PRO A 106 -1.71 -7.99 -12.14
N THR A 107 -2.29 -7.28 -11.18
CA THR A 107 -1.60 -6.32 -10.32
C THR A 107 -1.24 -7.04 -9.02
N PRO A 108 0.04 -7.14 -8.64
CA PRO A 108 0.40 -7.78 -7.38
C PRO A 108 0.03 -6.90 -6.19
N SER A 109 -0.63 -7.47 -5.20
CA SER A 109 -0.85 -6.88 -3.88
C SER A 109 0.22 -7.44 -2.95
N LEU A 110 1.28 -6.65 -2.75
CA LEU A 110 2.51 -7.04 -2.05
C LEU A 110 2.46 -6.65 -0.57
N LEU A 111 3.10 -7.44 0.29
CA LEU A 111 3.24 -7.17 1.72
C LEU A 111 1.90 -7.04 2.45
N ARG A 112 0.90 -7.85 2.07
CA ARG A 112 -0.41 -7.87 2.73
C ARG A 112 -0.25 -8.06 4.24
N ASN A 113 -1.14 -7.44 5.00
CA ASN A 113 -1.14 -7.46 6.47
C ASN A 113 0.17 -6.98 7.11
N PHE A 114 0.99 -6.22 6.38
CA PHE A 114 2.33 -5.82 6.83
C PHE A 114 3.14 -7.04 7.31
N SER A 115 3.17 -8.09 6.48
CA SER A 115 3.73 -9.40 6.81
C SER A 115 5.21 -9.41 7.21
N ALA A 116 5.97 -8.35 6.89
CA ALA A 116 7.33 -8.13 7.36
C ALA A 116 7.66 -6.63 7.46
N PRO A 117 8.56 -6.21 8.38
CA PRO A 117 8.98 -4.81 8.51
C PRO A 117 10.05 -4.46 7.45
N VAL A 118 9.64 -4.40 6.20
CA VAL A 118 10.52 -4.14 5.03
C VAL A 118 9.99 -2.99 4.17
N ILE A 119 10.85 -2.44 3.33
CA ILE A 119 10.47 -1.49 2.29
C ILE A 119 10.25 -2.27 0.99
N VAL A 120 9.09 -2.10 0.37
CA VAL A 120 8.78 -2.66 -0.96
C VAL A 120 9.05 -1.58 -2.00
N ASP A 121 9.98 -1.87 -2.94
CA ASP A 121 10.27 -1.06 -4.12
C ASP A 121 9.75 -1.79 -5.36
N TYR A 122 8.52 -1.47 -5.75
CA TYR A 122 7.86 -2.01 -6.94
C TYR A 122 7.28 -0.84 -7.77
N PRO A 123 7.50 -0.80 -9.10
CA PRO A 123 7.15 0.33 -9.95
C PRO A 123 5.66 0.31 -10.33
N TYR A 124 4.76 0.39 -9.36
CA TYR A 124 3.32 0.49 -9.65
C TYR A 124 3.01 1.66 -10.56
N THR A 125 2.24 1.41 -11.60
CA THR A 125 1.58 2.48 -12.35
C THR A 125 0.46 3.12 -11.50
N GLN A 126 0.10 4.36 -11.82
CA GLN A 126 -1.01 5.02 -11.14
C GLN A 126 -2.33 4.24 -11.27
N THR A 127 -2.60 3.64 -12.44
CA THR A 127 -3.77 2.79 -12.65
C THR A 127 -3.77 1.57 -11.74
N GLN A 128 -2.63 0.92 -11.55
CA GLN A 128 -2.50 -0.22 -10.61
C GLN A 128 -2.74 0.20 -9.17
N LEU A 129 -2.15 1.32 -8.73
CA LEU A 129 -2.38 1.84 -7.38
C LEU A 129 -3.86 2.17 -7.13
N LEU A 130 -4.53 2.81 -8.09
CA LEU A 130 -5.96 3.14 -7.97
C LEU A 130 -6.83 1.88 -7.97
N ASN A 131 -6.46 0.86 -8.75
CA ASN A 131 -7.14 -0.43 -8.72
C ASN A 131 -6.99 -1.13 -7.35
N LEU A 132 -5.78 -1.16 -6.79
CA LEU A 132 -5.54 -1.68 -5.43
C LEU A 132 -6.34 -0.89 -4.38
N ALA A 133 -6.29 0.45 -4.43
CA ALA A 133 -6.98 1.31 -3.49
C ALA A 133 -8.51 1.08 -3.48
N ALA A 134 -9.10 0.82 -4.63
CA ALA A 134 -10.54 0.60 -4.76
C ALA A 134 -10.97 -0.84 -4.39
N ASN A 135 -10.15 -1.84 -4.74
CA ASN A 135 -10.63 -3.22 -4.87
C ASN A 135 -9.84 -4.26 -4.07
N ASP A 136 -8.65 -3.93 -3.54
CA ASP A 136 -7.88 -4.91 -2.77
C ASP A 136 -8.69 -5.39 -1.56
N SER A 137 -8.76 -6.70 -1.35
CA SER A 137 -9.39 -7.28 -0.17
C SER A 137 -8.62 -6.97 1.12
N ASN A 138 -7.32 -6.66 1.02
CA ASN A 138 -6.48 -6.26 2.14
C ASN A 138 -6.58 -4.76 2.42
N SER A 139 -7.18 -4.39 3.54
CA SER A 139 -7.43 -2.99 3.92
C SER A 139 -6.15 -2.17 4.11
N PHE A 140 -5.05 -2.79 4.58
CA PHE A 140 -3.76 -2.12 4.70
C PHE A 140 -3.21 -1.74 3.31
N ASN A 141 -3.27 -2.65 2.34
CA ASN A 141 -2.79 -2.38 0.99
C ASN A 141 -3.66 -1.34 0.26
N ARG A 142 -4.98 -1.31 0.52
CA ARG A 142 -5.86 -0.21 0.04
C ARG A 142 -5.36 1.14 0.55
N TRP A 143 -5.08 1.22 1.85
CA TRP A 143 -4.56 2.45 2.47
C TRP A 143 -3.20 2.84 1.91
N GLU A 144 -2.24 1.92 1.81
CA GLU A 144 -0.89 2.20 1.30
C GLU A 144 -0.93 2.66 -0.16
N ALA A 145 -1.76 2.03 -0.99
CA ALA A 145 -1.95 2.42 -2.38
C ALA A 145 -2.48 3.85 -2.51
N ILE A 146 -3.52 4.22 -1.76
CA ILE A 146 -4.09 5.57 -1.82
C ILE A 146 -3.12 6.62 -1.27
N GLN A 147 -2.39 6.32 -0.18
CA GLN A 147 -1.37 7.21 0.35
C GLN A 147 -0.25 7.46 -0.66
N THR A 148 0.14 6.43 -1.41
CA THR A 148 1.13 6.55 -2.49
C THR A 148 0.63 7.47 -3.60
N VAL A 149 -0.65 7.34 -4.01
CA VAL A 149 -1.25 8.24 -5.02
C VAL A 149 -1.33 9.68 -4.49
N TYR A 150 -1.73 9.89 -3.24
CA TYR A 150 -1.72 11.24 -2.63
C TYR A 150 -0.33 11.87 -2.67
N LYS A 151 0.71 11.13 -2.28
CA LYS A 151 2.11 11.58 -2.33
C LYS A 151 2.54 11.98 -3.74
N GLN A 152 2.19 11.16 -4.74
CA GLN A 152 2.49 11.45 -6.15
C GLN A 152 1.77 12.70 -6.65
N VAL A 153 0.47 12.87 -6.34
CA VAL A 153 -0.31 14.06 -6.72
C VAL A 153 0.27 15.31 -6.06
N ILE A 154 0.52 15.27 -4.75
CA ILE A 154 1.09 16.40 -4.01
C ILE A 154 2.48 16.75 -4.54
N ALA A 155 3.32 15.77 -4.87
CA ALA A 155 4.64 16.01 -5.46
C ALA A 155 4.54 16.71 -6.83
N ARG A 156 3.58 16.33 -7.67
CA ARG A 156 3.31 17.01 -8.96
C ARG A 156 2.85 18.45 -8.75
N LEU A 157 1.89 18.67 -7.85
CA LEU A 157 1.41 20.01 -7.49
C LEU A 157 2.55 20.88 -6.93
N TYR A 158 3.38 20.31 -6.06
CA TYR A 158 4.56 20.99 -5.51
C TYR A 158 5.59 21.34 -6.59
N ALA A 159 5.80 20.50 -7.59
CA ALA A 159 6.74 20.75 -8.69
C ALA A 159 6.21 21.78 -9.70
N SER A 160 4.88 21.90 -9.85
CA SER A 160 4.26 22.79 -10.84
C SER A 160 4.57 24.25 -10.57
N ALA A 161 4.80 24.99 -11.66
CA ALA A 161 4.85 26.47 -11.66
C ALA A 161 3.47 27.10 -11.90
N ASP A 162 2.49 26.31 -12.38
CA ASP A 162 1.14 26.73 -12.74
C ASP A 162 0.15 26.32 -11.66
N GLU A 163 -0.44 27.32 -10.98
CA GLU A 163 -1.42 27.11 -9.91
C GLU A 163 -2.79 26.58 -10.46
N GLN A 164 -2.99 26.59 -11.77
CA GLN A 164 -4.25 26.22 -12.41
C GLN A 164 -4.23 24.80 -13.03
N ALA A 165 -3.12 24.08 -12.94
CA ALA A 165 -3.04 22.75 -13.53
C ALA A 165 -3.94 21.75 -12.77
N GLU A 166 -4.90 21.16 -13.45
CA GLU A 166 -5.75 20.08 -12.92
C GLU A 166 -4.95 18.79 -12.77
N TYR A 167 -4.23 18.63 -11.62
CA TYR A 167 -3.42 17.43 -11.36
C TYR A 167 -4.09 16.40 -10.47
N VAL A 168 -5.36 16.58 -10.11
CA VAL A 168 -6.10 15.61 -9.31
C VAL A 168 -6.90 14.70 -10.26
N PRO A 169 -6.49 13.44 -10.42
CA PRO A 169 -7.17 12.51 -11.32
C PRO A 169 -8.59 12.22 -10.86
N ASN A 170 -9.56 12.18 -11.79
CA ASN A 170 -10.93 11.79 -11.48
C ASN A 170 -11.01 10.34 -10.96
N GLU A 171 -10.11 9.47 -11.40
CA GLU A 171 -10.00 8.10 -10.95
C GLU A 171 -9.61 8.01 -9.47
N LEU A 172 -8.82 8.95 -8.95
CA LEU A 172 -8.52 9.07 -7.52
C LEU A 172 -9.80 9.41 -6.74
N ILE A 173 -10.55 10.40 -7.20
CA ILE A 173 -11.82 10.79 -6.59
C ILE A 173 -12.79 9.60 -6.57
N ALA A 174 -12.92 8.88 -7.70
CA ALA A 174 -13.77 7.71 -7.81
C ALA A 174 -13.34 6.58 -6.85
N ALA A 175 -12.04 6.29 -6.72
CA ALA A 175 -11.52 5.27 -5.81
C ALA A 175 -11.82 5.61 -4.33
N ILE A 176 -11.72 6.90 -3.97
CA ILE A 176 -12.05 7.37 -2.61
C ILE A 176 -13.56 7.24 -2.39
N SER A 177 -14.41 7.68 -3.32
CA SER A 177 -15.87 7.57 -3.22
C SER A 177 -16.33 6.12 -3.02
N VAL A 178 -15.79 5.18 -3.82
CA VAL A 178 -16.05 3.73 -3.65
C VAL A 178 -15.68 3.27 -2.24
N THR A 179 -14.52 3.68 -1.74
CA THR A 179 -14.06 3.32 -0.38
C THR A 179 -14.93 3.92 0.71
N LEU A 180 -15.34 5.18 0.57
CA LEU A 180 -16.20 5.86 1.53
C LEU A 180 -17.59 5.21 1.65
N ARG A 181 -18.08 4.61 0.57
CA ARG A 181 -19.38 3.90 0.51
C ARG A 181 -19.30 2.42 0.88
N ASP A 182 -18.10 1.86 1.01
CA ASP A 182 -17.91 0.44 1.32
C ASP A 182 -18.20 0.16 2.81
N GLU A 183 -19.42 -0.26 3.11
CA GLU A 183 -19.84 -0.57 4.49
C GLU A 183 -19.19 -1.83 5.08
N ASN A 184 -18.57 -2.67 4.25
CA ASN A 184 -17.84 -3.85 4.72
C ASN A 184 -16.45 -3.46 5.25
N LEU A 185 -15.95 -2.27 4.89
CA LEU A 185 -14.68 -1.76 5.39
C LEU A 185 -14.88 -1.06 6.73
N ASP A 186 -13.99 -1.37 7.69
CA ASP A 186 -14.02 -0.76 9.02
C ASP A 186 -14.03 0.78 8.94
N PRO A 187 -14.89 1.47 9.73
CA PRO A 187 -14.98 2.92 9.70
C PRO A 187 -13.66 3.65 9.98
N SER A 188 -12.79 3.10 10.84
CA SER A 188 -11.46 3.68 11.10
C SER A 188 -10.60 3.62 9.85
N MET A 189 -10.65 2.51 9.11
CA MET A 189 -9.90 2.34 7.87
C MET A 189 -10.42 3.28 6.77
N ARG A 190 -11.74 3.43 6.63
CA ARG A 190 -12.35 4.42 5.70
C ARG A 190 -11.88 5.84 6.02
N SER A 191 -11.82 6.20 7.31
CA SER A 191 -11.28 7.47 7.79
C SER A 191 -9.81 7.66 7.42
N LEU A 192 -8.96 6.64 7.62
CA LEU A 192 -7.54 6.67 7.30
C LEU A 192 -7.29 6.82 5.79
N ILE A 193 -8.07 6.12 4.96
CA ILE A 193 -7.97 6.19 3.50
C ILE A 193 -8.36 7.59 3.00
N ALA A 194 -9.40 8.20 3.57
CA ALA A 194 -9.83 9.56 3.21
C ALA A 194 -8.89 10.67 3.72
N THR A 195 -8.02 10.36 4.70
CA THR A 195 -7.09 11.33 5.28
C THR A 195 -5.83 11.43 4.43
N THR A 196 -5.50 12.63 3.96
CA THR A 196 -4.26 12.91 3.22
C THR A 196 -3.02 12.81 4.11
N PRO A 197 -1.82 12.48 3.56
CA PRO A 197 -0.58 12.48 4.32
C PRO A 197 -0.34 13.78 5.07
N SER A 198 0.32 13.71 6.22
CA SER A 198 0.64 14.89 7.02
C SER A 198 1.72 15.76 6.36
N PHE A 199 1.72 17.06 6.68
CA PHE A 199 2.79 17.96 6.23
C PHE A 199 4.17 17.47 6.65
N ALA A 200 4.32 16.98 7.88
CA ALA A 200 5.62 16.52 8.40
C ALA A 200 6.17 15.32 7.61
N GLU A 201 5.32 14.37 7.27
CA GLU A 201 5.68 13.21 6.45
C GLU A 201 6.10 13.62 5.03
N LEU A 202 5.32 14.50 4.40
CA LEU A 202 5.61 14.97 3.04
C LEU A 202 6.88 15.83 2.97
N ALA A 203 7.13 16.67 3.99
CA ALA A 203 8.30 17.53 4.03
C ALA A 203 9.64 16.76 3.99
N LEU A 204 9.66 15.50 4.45
CA LEU A 204 10.84 14.64 4.38
C LEU A 204 11.27 14.28 2.95
N GLN A 205 10.34 14.37 1.99
CA GLN A 205 10.59 14.04 0.59
C GLN A 205 11.28 15.18 -0.19
N PHE A 206 11.28 16.40 0.34
CA PHE A 206 11.79 17.59 -0.36
C PHE A 206 12.97 18.21 0.39
N LYS A 207 14.10 18.39 -0.28
CA LYS A 207 15.33 18.96 0.31
C LYS A 207 15.98 19.97 -0.66
N PRO A 208 15.92 21.28 -0.37
CA PRO A 208 15.18 21.94 0.72
C PRO A 208 13.67 21.97 0.48
N VAL A 209 12.87 21.97 1.55
CA VAL A 209 11.44 22.12 1.46
C VAL A 209 11.03 23.60 1.38
N ASN A 210 10.16 23.93 0.41
CA ASN A 210 9.43 25.18 0.42
C ASN A 210 8.10 24.98 1.16
N VAL A 211 8.05 25.45 2.41
CA VAL A 211 6.92 25.27 3.34
C VAL A 211 5.61 25.82 2.76
N VAL A 212 5.65 27.01 2.17
CA VAL A 212 4.46 27.68 1.62
C VAL A 212 3.91 26.85 0.44
N LYS A 213 4.77 26.49 -0.50
CA LYS A 213 4.39 25.74 -1.70
C LYS A 213 3.86 24.35 -1.35
N LEU A 214 4.46 23.68 -0.38
CA LEU A 214 3.97 22.36 0.06
C LEU A 214 2.61 22.46 0.74
N SER A 215 2.40 23.49 1.58
CA SER A 215 1.10 23.74 2.22
C SER A 215 0.02 24.06 1.18
N GLN A 216 0.34 24.85 0.15
CA GLN A 216 -0.58 25.13 -0.97
C GLN A 216 -0.96 23.87 -1.72
N ALA A 217 0.01 22.99 -2.05
CA ALA A 217 -0.25 21.74 -2.74
C ALA A 217 -1.17 20.80 -1.96
N ILE A 218 -0.93 20.67 -0.63
CA ILE A 218 -1.76 19.85 0.25
C ILE A 218 -3.19 20.43 0.33
N ASN A 219 -3.31 21.74 0.54
CA ASN A 219 -4.62 22.40 0.66
C ASN A 219 -5.41 22.33 -0.65
N TYR A 220 -4.74 22.47 -1.79
CA TYR A 220 -5.37 22.31 -3.10
C TYR A 220 -5.97 20.92 -3.27
N LEU A 221 -5.19 19.85 -2.99
CA LEU A 221 -5.70 18.49 -3.05
C LEU A 221 -6.92 18.30 -2.13
N ARG A 222 -6.82 18.75 -0.87
CA ARG A 222 -7.92 18.65 0.10
C ARG A 222 -9.18 19.35 -0.40
N GLN A 223 -9.05 20.57 -0.92
CA GLN A 223 -10.18 21.33 -1.45
C GLN A 223 -10.83 20.59 -2.63
N ARG A 224 -10.04 20.08 -3.58
CA ARG A 224 -10.55 19.33 -4.73
C ARG A 224 -11.29 18.06 -4.31
N LEU A 225 -10.77 17.34 -3.29
CA LEU A 225 -11.44 16.17 -2.76
C LEU A 225 -12.74 16.54 -2.02
N SER A 226 -12.73 17.60 -1.21
CA SER A 226 -13.92 18.08 -0.51
C SER A 226 -15.02 18.52 -1.47
N ASP A 227 -14.67 19.29 -2.50
CA ASP A 227 -15.64 19.75 -3.50
C ASP A 227 -16.26 18.59 -4.29
N ALA A 228 -15.43 17.61 -4.66
CA ALA A 228 -15.88 16.49 -5.49
C ALA A 228 -16.64 15.40 -4.70
N LEU A 229 -16.41 15.29 -3.39
CA LEU A 229 -16.97 14.25 -2.52
C LEU A 229 -17.92 14.83 -1.45
N GLU A 230 -18.43 16.04 -1.66
CA GLU A 230 -19.29 16.74 -0.69
C GLU A 230 -20.49 15.89 -0.27
N ASP A 231 -21.20 15.29 -1.23
CA ASP A 231 -22.35 14.43 -0.94
C ASP A 231 -21.96 13.19 -0.11
N ASP A 232 -20.82 12.56 -0.42
CA ASP A 232 -20.32 11.40 0.31
C ASP A 232 -19.96 11.78 1.76
N PHE A 233 -19.24 12.88 1.94
CA PHE A 233 -18.87 13.37 3.27
C PHE A 233 -20.10 13.79 4.08
N LEU A 234 -21.05 14.49 3.47
CA LEU A 234 -22.30 14.88 4.14
C LEU A 234 -23.10 13.66 4.60
N ALA A 235 -23.24 12.63 3.74
CA ALA A 235 -23.91 11.40 4.08
C ALA A 235 -23.24 10.68 5.25
N LEU A 236 -21.90 10.57 5.25
CA LEU A 236 -21.12 9.96 6.33
C LEU A 236 -21.28 10.74 7.65
N TYR A 237 -21.19 12.08 7.59
CA TYR A 237 -21.38 12.91 8.76
C TYR A 237 -22.76 12.73 9.39
N GLN A 238 -23.81 12.69 8.58
CA GLN A 238 -25.19 12.48 9.03
C GLN A 238 -25.41 11.07 9.59
N HIS A 239 -24.87 10.04 8.92
CA HIS A 239 -25.05 8.64 9.31
C HIS A 239 -24.36 8.30 10.64
N HIS A 240 -23.20 8.90 10.90
CA HIS A 240 -22.41 8.60 12.09
C HIS A 240 -22.63 9.55 13.27
N GLN A 241 -23.80 10.17 13.36
CA GLN A 241 -24.21 10.95 14.54
C GLN A 241 -24.52 10.00 15.72
N THR A 242 -23.86 10.21 16.86
CA THR A 242 -24.11 9.44 18.08
C THR A 242 -24.60 10.38 19.19
N LYS A 243 -25.64 9.98 19.94
CA LYS A 243 -26.17 10.77 21.06
C LYS A 243 -25.38 10.56 22.35
N HIS A 244 -24.76 9.41 22.50
CA HIS A 244 -23.99 9.03 23.68
C HIS A 244 -22.59 8.57 23.27
N TYR A 245 -21.64 8.77 24.16
CA TYR A 245 -20.28 8.26 23.98
C TYR A 245 -20.26 6.75 24.19
N ASP A 246 -19.73 6.00 23.22
CA ASP A 246 -19.37 4.61 23.34
C ASP A 246 -17.94 4.43 22.82
N PHE A 247 -17.08 3.74 23.56
CA PHE A 247 -15.71 3.47 23.15
C PHE A 247 -15.66 2.68 21.83
N ASN A 248 -16.57 1.72 21.65
CA ASN A 248 -16.65 0.88 20.45
C ASN A 248 -16.98 1.68 19.17
N ASP A 249 -17.54 2.88 19.31
CA ASP A 249 -17.81 3.78 18.18
C ASP A 249 -16.64 4.69 17.82
N ALA A 250 -15.41 4.39 18.29
CA ALA A 250 -14.24 5.21 18.00
C ALA A 250 -13.98 5.39 16.48
N GLY A 251 -14.11 4.33 15.71
CA GLY A 251 -13.96 4.36 14.24
C GLY A 251 -15.04 5.21 13.56
N LYS A 252 -16.30 5.10 13.99
CA LYS A 252 -17.41 5.92 13.47
C LYS A 252 -17.18 7.41 13.76
N ARG A 253 -16.69 7.75 14.97
CA ARG A 253 -16.31 9.12 15.29
C ARG A 253 -15.14 9.64 14.46
N ALA A 254 -14.12 8.80 14.23
CA ALA A 254 -13.01 9.15 13.35
C ALA A 254 -13.50 9.46 11.94
N LEU A 255 -14.31 8.57 11.35
CA LEU A 255 -14.87 8.74 10.01
C LEU A 255 -15.75 10.00 9.91
N LYS A 256 -16.62 10.24 10.91
CA LYS A 256 -17.42 11.46 11.00
C LYS A 256 -16.54 12.72 11.03
N ASN A 257 -15.45 12.71 11.81
CA ASN A 257 -14.56 13.87 11.93
C ASN A 257 -13.75 14.09 10.64
N THR A 258 -13.43 13.03 9.91
CA THR A 258 -12.77 13.15 8.59
C THR A 258 -13.71 13.77 7.55
N ALA A 259 -15.03 13.62 7.72
CA ALA A 259 -16.05 14.17 6.84
C ALA A 259 -16.41 15.64 7.13
N LEU A 260 -15.80 16.28 8.14
CA LEU A 260 -15.94 17.71 8.47
C LEU A 260 -14.90 18.55 7.73
#